data_68a571260941785f4f3a4e9bbe27b04a
#
_entry.id   68a571260941785f4f3a4e9bbe27b04a
#
_cell.length_a   1.000
_cell.length_b   1.000
_cell.length_c   1.000
_cell.angle_alpha   90.00
_cell.angle_beta   90.00
_cell.angle_gamma   90.00
#
_symmetry.space_group_name_H-M   'P 1'
#
loop_
_entity.id
_entity.type
_entity.pdbx_description
1 polymer ?
#
loop_
_entity_poly.entity_id
_entity_poly.type
_entity_poly.pdbx_seq_one_letter_code
_entity_poly.pdbx_strand_id
1 'polypeptide(L)'
;SIHEIDGTPCDCIILAIDGYIEHNGDPKPDLCISGINVGPNMSVDLLHSGTVAAAREASLYGLPSIASSIAKHDPSVDPTMAIRLTSDLAEAVLKYALAGGKEYRRPRRSDASIDFDDEDSTLGRMFGQGEIYLNLNIPENCTGRMQASTVGARWYTGACNIHVDGESKSLRVGSLAIEDDDIEGAASDSLSKGHASLTCLASWPQLHPLNVGDRALNQANTPGSDGLPRWI
;
A
#
# COMPACT_ATOMS: atom_id res chain seq x y z
N SER A 1 -19.97 -10.27 5.41
CA SER A 1 -19.91 -11.41 4.46
C SER A 1 -18.46 -11.80 4.19
N ILE A 2 -18.23 -13.06 3.83
CA ILE A 2 -16.92 -13.57 3.37
C ILE A 2 -17.16 -14.15 1.98
N HIS A 3 -16.29 -13.78 1.03
CA HIS A 3 -16.37 -14.22 -0.35
C HIS A 3 -15.01 -14.76 -0.79
N GLU A 4 -15.01 -15.86 -1.53
CA GLU A 4 -13.83 -16.44 -2.14
C GLU A 4 -13.90 -16.22 -3.66
N ILE A 5 -12.82 -15.73 -4.24
CA ILE A 5 -12.74 -15.39 -5.66
C ILE A 5 -11.50 -16.08 -6.24
N ASP A 6 -11.71 -16.87 -7.29
CA ASP A 6 -10.62 -17.47 -8.09
C ASP A 6 -10.11 -16.41 -9.08
N GLY A 7 -9.06 -15.69 -8.67
CA GLY A 7 -8.49 -14.59 -9.44
C GLY A 7 -7.31 -13.93 -8.73
N THR A 8 -6.88 -12.82 -9.27
CA THR A 8 -5.85 -11.96 -8.66
C THR A 8 -6.46 -11.07 -7.57
N PRO A 9 -5.65 -10.50 -6.67
CA PRO A 9 -6.16 -9.53 -5.69
C PRO A 9 -6.87 -8.32 -6.32
N CYS A 10 -6.46 -7.88 -7.51
CA CYS A 10 -7.17 -6.82 -8.25
C CYS A 10 -8.56 -7.27 -8.70
N ASP A 11 -8.71 -8.54 -9.15
CA ASP A 11 -10.02 -9.07 -9.56
C ASP A 11 -11.01 -9.06 -8.40
N CYS A 12 -10.55 -9.33 -7.17
CA CYS A 12 -11.37 -9.23 -5.97
C CYS A 12 -11.93 -7.81 -5.77
N ILE A 13 -11.09 -6.79 -6.00
CA ILE A 13 -11.50 -5.38 -5.87
C ILE A 13 -12.48 -5.00 -6.98
N ILE A 14 -12.18 -5.34 -8.22
CA ILE A 14 -13.02 -5.03 -9.38
C ILE A 14 -14.41 -5.64 -9.18
N LEU A 15 -14.49 -6.92 -8.84
CA LEU A 15 -15.76 -7.60 -8.60
C LEU A 15 -16.52 -6.98 -7.42
N ALA A 16 -15.82 -6.70 -6.33
CA ALA A 16 -16.45 -6.13 -5.14
C ALA A 16 -17.06 -4.74 -5.42
N ILE A 17 -16.34 -3.88 -6.14
CA ILE A 17 -16.75 -2.50 -6.38
C ILE A 17 -17.72 -2.38 -7.55
N ASP A 18 -17.50 -3.16 -8.63
CA ASP A 18 -18.22 -3.00 -9.90
C ASP A 18 -19.56 -3.76 -9.93
N GLY A 19 -20.22 -3.82 -8.79
CA GLY A 19 -21.62 -4.23 -8.67
C GLY A 19 -21.90 -5.47 -7.81
N TYR A 20 -20.89 -6.28 -7.45
CA TYR A 20 -21.15 -7.49 -6.66
C TYR A 20 -21.63 -7.18 -5.24
N ILE A 21 -21.03 -6.20 -4.57
CA ILE A 21 -21.45 -5.74 -3.24
C ILE A 21 -22.89 -5.22 -3.29
N GLU A 22 -23.20 -4.37 -4.28
CA GLU A 22 -24.53 -3.82 -4.46
C GLU A 22 -25.58 -4.90 -4.81
N HIS A 23 -25.20 -5.88 -5.64
CA HIS A 23 -26.05 -7.00 -6.00
C HIS A 23 -26.44 -7.86 -4.79
N ASN A 24 -25.52 -8.03 -3.84
CA ASN A 24 -25.77 -8.79 -2.62
C ASN A 24 -26.47 -7.97 -1.51
N GLY A 25 -26.70 -6.68 -1.72
CA GLY A 25 -27.29 -5.79 -0.72
C GLY A 25 -26.33 -5.46 0.43
N ASP A 26 -25.03 -5.74 0.28
CA ASP A 26 -24.02 -5.35 1.25
C ASP A 26 -23.79 -3.83 1.24
N PRO A 27 -23.48 -3.21 2.37
CA PRO A 27 -23.17 -1.79 2.41
C PRO A 27 -21.88 -1.50 1.64
N LYS A 28 -21.83 -0.36 0.98
CA LYS A 28 -20.61 0.11 0.31
C LYS A 28 -19.51 0.33 1.35
N PRO A 29 -18.29 -0.21 1.15
CA PRO A 29 -17.19 0.00 2.08
C PRO A 29 -16.73 1.46 2.09
N ASP A 30 -16.19 1.91 3.21
CA ASP A 30 -15.62 3.25 3.35
C ASP A 30 -14.08 3.23 3.17
N LEU A 31 -13.45 2.07 3.34
CA LEU A 31 -12.01 1.88 3.27
C LEU A 31 -11.69 0.47 2.76
N CYS A 32 -10.68 0.36 1.91
CA CYS A 32 -10.12 -0.92 1.50
C CYS A 32 -8.82 -1.19 2.28
N ILE A 33 -8.70 -2.37 2.87
CA ILE A 33 -7.46 -2.88 3.45
C ILE A 33 -7.06 -4.13 2.68
N SER A 34 -5.96 -4.05 1.94
CA SER A 34 -5.40 -5.19 1.22
C SER A 34 -4.26 -5.81 2.03
N GLY A 35 -4.37 -7.08 2.34
CA GLY A 35 -3.40 -7.81 3.15
C GLY A 35 -4.06 -8.55 4.32
N ILE A 36 -3.31 -9.01 5.32
CA ILE A 36 -1.88 -8.72 5.57
C ILE A 36 -1.03 -9.71 4.78
N ASN A 37 -0.11 -9.20 3.98
CA ASN A 37 0.83 -9.99 3.20
C ASN A 37 1.99 -10.49 4.06
N VAL A 38 2.50 -11.68 3.78
CA VAL A 38 3.75 -12.20 4.36
C VAL A 38 4.87 -11.98 3.35
N GLY A 39 5.74 -11.04 3.66
CA GLY A 39 6.81 -10.53 2.80
C GLY A 39 6.71 -9.00 2.65
N PRO A 40 7.83 -8.26 2.67
CA PRO A 40 7.83 -6.82 2.50
C PRO A 40 7.35 -6.42 1.11
N ASN A 41 6.73 -5.25 1.01
CA ASN A 41 6.39 -4.61 -0.24
C ASN A 41 7.03 -3.22 -0.27
N MET A 42 8.28 -3.15 -0.71
CA MET A 42 9.10 -1.93 -0.74
C MET A 42 9.82 -1.81 -2.08
N SER A 43 10.06 -0.59 -2.55
CA SER A 43 10.81 -0.34 -3.77
C SER A 43 10.29 -1.16 -4.96
N VAL A 44 11.11 -2.03 -5.56
CA VAL A 44 10.74 -2.87 -6.70
C VAL A 44 9.59 -3.83 -6.40
N ASP A 45 9.38 -4.23 -5.13
CA ASP A 45 8.28 -5.11 -4.73
C ASP A 45 6.93 -4.47 -5.06
N LEU A 46 6.82 -3.14 -5.01
CA LEU A 46 5.59 -2.40 -5.34
C LEU A 46 5.08 -2.68 -6.75
N LEU A 47 5.98 -3.05 -7.67
CA LEU A 47 5.65 -3.34 -9.07
C LEU A 47 5.10 -4.76 -9.27
N HIS A 48 5.42 -5.68 -8.36
CA HIS A 48 5.09 -7.11 -8.46
C HIS A 48 4.04 -7.56 -7.45
N SER A 49 3.75 -6.74 -6.43
CA SER A 49 2.86 -7.09 -5.33
C SER A 49 1.39 -7.08 -5.70
N GLY A 50 0.73 -8.22 -5.55
CA GLY A 50 -0.74 -8.29 -5.61
C GLY A 50 -1.42 -7.49 -4.50
N THR A 51 -0.84 -7.46 -3.31
CA THR A 51 -1.36 -6.69 -2.15
C THR A 51 -1.36 -5.19 -2.43
N VAL A 52 -0.25 -4.65 -2.93
CA VAL A 52 -0.15 -3.23 -3.31
C VAL A 52 -1.03 -2.92 -4.52
N ALA A 53 -1.08 -3.84 -5.49
CA ALA A 53 -1.91 -3.67 -6.68
C ALA A 53 -3.41 -3.60 -6.33
N ALA A 54 -3.89 -4.41 -5.40
CA ALA A 54 -5.29 -4.36 -4.95
C ALA A 54 -5.62 -3.05 -4.22
N ALA A 55 -4.75 -2.58 -3.32
CA ALA A 55 -4.95 -1.28 -2.68
C ALA A 55 -4.99 -0.15 -3.73
N ARG A 56 -4.05 -0.15 -4.67
CA ARG A 56 -4.05 0.80 -5.79
C ARG A 56 -5.31 0.68 -6.64
N GLU A 57 -5.78 -0.53 -6.96
CA GLU A 57 -7.02 -0.74 -7.74
C GLU A 57 -8.22 -0.14 -7.03
N ALA A 58 -8.37 -0.33 -5.72
CA ALA A 58 -9.42 0.30 -4.92
C ALA A 58 -9.35 1.83 -5.03
N SER A 59 -8.16 2.40 -4.92
CA SER A 59 -7.95 3.85 -5.07
C SER A 59 -8.32 4.37 -6.45
N LEU A 60 -8.08 3.59 -7.52
CA LEU A 60 -8.49 3.95 -8.88
C LEU A 60 -10.03 4.08 -9.03
N TYR A 61 -10.80 3.49 -8.13
CA TYR A 61 -12.26 3.67 -8.04
C TYR A 61 -12.67 4.78 -7.06
N GLY A 62 -11.72 5.51 -6.49
CA GLY A 62 -11.99 6.54 -5.50
C GLY A 62 -12.27 6.01 -4.09
N LEU A 63 -11.93 4.75 -3.81
CA LEU A 63 -12.03 4.16 -2.48
C LEU A 63 -10.68 4.30 -1.77
N PRO A 64 -10.60 5.02 -0.63
CA PRO A 64 -9.38 5.10 0.17
C PRO A 64 -8.85 3.72 0.52
N SER A 65 -7.53 3.54 0.49
CA SER A 65 -6.98 2.20 0.65
C SER A 65 -5.62 2.13 1.33
N ILE A 66 -5.39 1.00 2.00
CA ILE A 66 -4.17 0.64 2.70
C ILE A 66 -3.70 -0.72 2.18
N ALA A 67 -2.44 -0.82 1.76
CA ALA A 67 -1.73 -2.09 1.61
C ALA A 67 -0.97 -2.37 2.92
N SER A 68 -1.08 -3.58 3.48
CA SER A 68 -0.42 -3.96 4.72
C SER A 68 0.40 -5.24 4.54
N SER A 69 1.63 -5.25 5.07
CA SER A 69 2.59 -6.33 4.88
C SER A 69 3.45 -6.54 6.12
N ILE A 70 3.74 -7.81 6.45
CA ILE A 70 4.77 -8.16 7.43
C ILE A 70 6.10 -8.25 6.67
N ALA A 71 7.11 -7.49 7.09
CA ALA A 71 8.41 -7.43 6.43
C ALA A 71 9.30 -8.65 6.78
N LYS A 72 8.74 -9.84 6.61
CA LYS A 72 9.43 -11.13 6.81
C LYS A 72 8.87 -12.18 5.86
N HIS A 73 9.76 -12.94 5.23
CA HIS A 73 9.39 -14.04 4.32
C HIS A 73 9.22 -15.38 5.06
N ASP A 74 8.51 -15.36 6.18
CA ASP A 74 8.25 -16.56 6.99
C ASP A 74 6.76 -16.63 7.34
N PRO A 75 6.01 -17.60 6.80
CA PRO A 75 4.58 -17.70 7.05
C PRO A 75 4.22 -18.06 8.51
N SER A 76 5.21 -18.47 9.33
CA SER A 76 5.00 -18.73 10.75
C SER A 76 5.12 -17.50 11.65
N VAL A 77 5.39 -16.31 11.06
CA VAL A 77 5.51 -15.05 11.82
C VAL A 77 4.21 -14.71 12.54
N ASP A 78 4.31 -14.25 13.78
CA ASP A 78 3.16 -13.77 14.54
C ASP A 78 2.57 -12.50 13.93
N PRO A 79 1.32 -12.52 13.46
CA PRO A 79 0.70 -11.35 12.81
C PRO A 79 0.14 -10.32 13.80
N THR A 80 0.18 -10.55 15.12
CA THR A 80 -0.49 -9.74 16.13
C THR A 80 -0.13 -8.26 16.04
N MET A 81 1.15 -7.94 15.92
CA MET A 81 1.60 -6.55 15.80
C MET A 81 1.13 -5.91 14.48
N ALA A 82 1.15 -6.69 13.40
CA ALA A 82 0.70 -6.20 12.10
C ALA A 82 -0.82 -5.94 12.08
N ILE A 83 -1.61 -6.83 12.68
CA ILE A 83 -3.05 -6.61 12.86
C ILE A 83 -3.30 -5.32 13.63
N ARG A 84 -2.62 -5.14 14.78
CA ARG A 84 -2.78 -3.96 15.62
C ARG A 84 -2.46 -2.67 14.84
N LEU A 85 -1.26 -2.57 14.25
CA LEU A 85 -0.84 -1.34 13.56
C LEU A 85 -1.67 -1.05 12.31
N THR A 86 -2.15 -2.09 11.61
CA THR A 86 -3.08 -1.91 10.49
C THR A 86 -4.42 -1.35 10.96
N SER A 87 -4.94 -1.84 12.09
CA SER A 87 -6.17 -1.34 12.68
C SER A 87 -6.02 0.10 13.19
N ASP A 88 -4.93 0.38 13.91
CA ASP A 88 -4.62 1.73 14.42
C ASP A 88 -4.54 2.75 13.26
N LEU A 89 -3.89 2.37 12.16
CA LEU A 89 -3.80 3.21 10.96
C LEU A 89 -5.18 3.40 10.30
N ALA A 90 -5.97 2.32 10.19
CA ALA A 90 -7.31 2.41 9.62
C ALA A 90 -8.19 3.37 10.41
N GLU A 91 -8.17 3.30 11.75
CA GLU A 91 -8.89 4.24 12.63
C GLU A 91 -8.42 5.69 12.43
N ALA A 92 -7.10 5.91 12.34
CA ALA A 92 -6.54 7.26 12.17
C ALA A 92 -6.98 7.94 10.87
N VAL A 93 -7.14 7.17 9.77
CA VAL A 93 -7.52 7.70 8.46
C VAL A 93 -9.03 7.65 8.18
N LEU A 94 -9.82 7.00 9.03
CA LEU A 94 -11.25 6.80 8.79
C LEU A 94 -12.02 8.13 8.63
N LYS A 95 -11.61 9.18 9.31
CA LYS A 95 -12.19 10.53 9.17
C LYS A 95 -12.16 11.04 7.71
N TYR A 96 -11.12 10.72 6.97
CA TYR A 96 -10.97 11.12 5.57
C TYR A 96 -11.76 10.20 4.64
N ALA A 97 -11.83 8.91 4.96
CA ALA A 97 -12.62 7.93 4.22
C ALA A 97 -14.13 8.25 4.27
N LEU A 98 -14.62 8.65 5.44
CA LEU A 98 -16.03 9.01 5.64
C LEU A 98 -16.41 10.37 5.02
N ALA A 99 -15.45 11.27 4.85
CA ALA A 99 -15.66 12.58 4.23
C ALA A 99 -15.84 12.50 2.70
N GLY A 100 -15.34 11.44 2.07
CA GLY A 100 -15.52 11.15 0.64
C GLY A 100 -16.98 10.75 0.32
N GLY A 101 -17.46 11.11 -0.85
CA GLY A 101 -18.77 10.62 -1.34
C GLY A 101 -18.71 9.12 -1.63
N LYS A 102 -19.82 8.40 -1.40
CA LYS A 102 -19.91 6.95 -1.67
C LYS A 102 -20.18 6.59 -3.14
N GLU A 103 -19.70 7.39 -4.06
CA GLU A 103 -19.77 7.08 -5.48
C GLU A 103 -18.45 6.44 -5.92
N TYR A 104 -18.43 5.10 -5.97
CA TYR A 104 -17.29 4.40 -6.55
C TYR A 104 -17.30 4.56 -8.05
N ARG A 105 -16.47 5.46 -8.52
CA ARG A 105 -16.24 5.66 -9.95
C ARG A 105 -14.80 6.04 -10.17
N ARG A 106 -14.27 5.65 -11.31
CA ARG A 106 -12.95 6.13 -11.69
C ARG A 106 -12.98 7.66 -11.78
N PRO A 107 -12.09 8.36 -11.03
CA PRO A 107 -12.04 9.82 -11.04
C PRO A 107 -11.81 10.36 -12.44
N ARG A 108 -12.36 11.52 -12.74
CA ARG A 108 -12.08 12.28 -13.95
C ARG A 108 -11.07 13.38 -13.63
N ARG A 109 -10.39 13.90 -14.65
CA ARG A 109 -9.45 15.01 -14.46
C ARG A 109 -10.09 16.22 -13.77
N SER A 110 -11.38 16.46 -14.00
CA SER A 110 -12.14 17.53 -13.32
C SER A 110 -12.32 17.30 -11.82
N ASP A 111 -12.13 16.09 -11.34
CA ASP A 111 -12.31 15.72 -9.93
C ASP A 111 -10.95 15.74 -9.17
N ALA A 112 -9.83 15.78 -9.90
CA ALA A 112 -8.51 15.75 -9.30
C ALA A 112 -8.19 17.03 -8.52
N SER A 113 -7.42 16.90 -7.46
CA SER A 113 -6.84 18.01 -6.70
C SER A 113 -5.69 18.67 -7.49
N ILE A 114 -6.06 19.51 -8.47
CA ILE A 114 -5.09 20.11 -9.40
C ILE A 114 -4.23 21.15 -8.68
N ASP A 115 -4.80 21.87 -7.72
CA ASP A 115 -4.12 22.89 -6.94
C ASP A 115 -3.74 22.32 -5.57
N PHE A 116 -2.47 21.87 -5.48
CA PHE A 116 -1.90 21.45 -4.21
C PHE A 116 -1.37 22.66 -3.45
N ASP A 117 -1.98 22.97 -2.31
CA ASP A 117 -1.74 24.15 -1.48
C ASP A 117 -0.88 23.90 -0.23
N ASP A 118 -0.21 22.75 -0.12
CA ASP A 118 0.61 22.31 1.02
C ASP A 118 -0.16 22.13 2.35
N GLU A 119 -1.49 22.19 2.34
CA GLU A 119 -2.27 21.97 3.55
C GLU A 119 -2.51 20.48 3.83
N ASP A 120 -2.43 20.09 5.10
CA ASP A 120 -2.71 18.71 5.53
C ASP A 120 -4.14 18.28 5.19
N SER A 121 -5.09 19.22 5.17
CA SER A 121 -6.47 18.98 4.72
C SER A 121 -6.57 18.57 3.25
N THR A 122 -5.69 19.11 2.39
CA THR A 122 -5.61 18.74 0.98
C THR A 122 -5.16 17.28 0.84
N LEU A 123 -4.14 16.85 1.58
CA LEU A 123 -3.64 15.47 1.56
C LEU A 123 -4.69 14.48 2.07
N GLY A 124 -5.38 14.82 3.16
CA GLY A 124 -6.49 14.00 3.66
C GLY A 124 -7.61 13.83 2.63
N ARG A 125 -7.95 14.90 1.89
CA ARG A 125 -8.91 14.84 0.79
C ARG A 125 -8.41 13.98 -0.37
N MET A 126 -7.13 14.11 -0.76
CA MET A 126 -6.51 13.29 -1.81
C MET A 126 -6.56 11.80 -1.46
N PHE A 127 -6.31 11.44 -0.19
CA PHE A 127 -6.48 10.08 0.29
C PHE A 127 -7.96 9.65 0.23
N GLY A 128 -8.87 10.48 0.74
CA GLY A 128 -10.32 10.22 0.72
C GLY A 128 -10.91 10.05 -0.68
N GLN A 129 -10.28 10.63 -1.69
CA GLN A 129 -10.66 10.52 -3.10
C GLN A 129 -9.90 9.44 -3.88
N GLY A 130 -8.99 8.71 -3.22
CA GLY A 130 -8.17 7.69 -3.86
C GLY A 130 -7.11 8.23 -4.82
N GLU A 131 -6.69 9.49 -4.71
CA GLU A 131 -5.58 10.02 -5.49
C GLU A 131 -4.23 9.51 -4.99
N ILE A 132 -4.14 9.27 -3.68
CA ILE A 132 -3.04 8.58 -3.01
C ILE A 132 -3.57 7.41 -2.19
N TYR A 133 -2.70 6.42 -1.95
CA TYR A 133 -2.99 5.30 -1.05
C TYR A 133 -1.80 5.05 -0.11
N LEU A 134 -2.02 4.27 0.94
CA LEU A 134 -1.03 3.99 1.96
C LEU A 134 -0.45 2.59 1.78
N ASN A 135 0.85 2.47 2.03
CA ASN A 135 1.57 1.20 2.04
C ASN A 135 2.34 1.06 3.36
N LEU A 136 1.92 0.10 4.18
CA LEU A 136 2.44 -0.17 5.51
C LEU A 136 3.24 -1.47 5.50
N ASN A 137 4.50 -1.40 5.95
CA ASN A 137 5.34 -2.57 6.16
C ASN A 137 5.77 -2.66 7.62
N ILE A 138 5.52 -3.79 8.27
CA ILE A 138 5.73 -4.01 9.70
C ILE A 138 6.87 -5.01 9.89
N PRO A 139 7.99 -4.64 10.53
CA PRO A 139 9.07 -5.60 10.83
C PRO A 139 8.64 -6.58 11.91
N GLU A 140 9.22 -7.79 11.92
CA GLU A 140 8.96 -8.82 12.92
C GLU A 140 9.15 -8.30 14.35
N ASN A 141 10.26 -7.59 14.59
CA ASN A 141 10.59 -7.02 15.90
C ASN A 141 10.15 -5.55 15.99
N CYS A 142 8.90 -5.27 15.62
CA CYS A 142 8.39 -3.91 15.59
C CYS A 142 8.27 -3.32 16.99
N THR A 143 8.78 -2.09 17.17
CA THR A 143 8.65 -1.31 18.43
C THR A 143 7.22 -0.84 18.70
N GLY A 144 6.30 -1.05 17.76
CA GLY A 144 4.94 -0.55 17.82
C GLY A 144 4.79 0.90 17.32
N ARG A 145 5.85 1.48 16.75
CA ARG A 145 5.84 2.82 16.14
C ARG A 145 5.73 2.72 14.62
N MET A 146 4.95 3.59 14.02
CA MET A 146 4.92 3.81 12.58
C MET A 146 5.78 5.03 12.25
N GLN A 147 6.44 4.99 11.10
CA GLN A 147 7.30 6.07 10.61
C GLN A 147 6.98 6.37 9.16
N ALA A 148 6.63 7.62 8.86
CA ALA A 148 6.51 8.11 7.50
C ALA A 148 7.83 7.91 6.76
N SER A 149 7.78 7.33 5.57
CA SER A 149 8.96 6.87 4.85
C SER A 149 8.80 7.09 3.35
N THR A 150 9.92 7.23 2.65
CA THR A 150 9.96 7.17 1.19
C THR A 150 10.13 5.74 0.70
N VAL A 151 9.93 5.51 -0.59
CA VAL A 151 9.99 4.16 -1.20
C VAL A 151 11.35 3.49 -1.02
N GLY A 152 12.45 4.26 -1.11
CA GLY A 152 13.81 3.71 -1.09
C GLY A 152 14.18 2.97 -2.38
N ALA A 153 15.33 2.29 -2.35
CA ALA A 153 15.83 1.50 -3.46
C ALA A 153 16.26 0.11 -2.99
N ARG A 154 15.61 -0.92 -3.52
CA ARG A 154 15.86 -2.34 -3.23
C ARG A 154 16.11 -3.11 -4.51
N TRP A 155 17.04 -4.04 -4.46
CA TRP A 155 17.38 -4.92 -5.56
C TRP A 155 17.40 -6.37 -5.10
N TYR A 156 17.08 -7.26 -6.03
CA TYR A 156 17.19 -8.71 -5.84
C TYR A 156 18.25 -9.27 -6.76
N THR A 157 19.23 -9.97 -6.20
CA THR A 157 20.26 -10.70 -6.95
C THR A 157 20.02 -12.19 -6.88
N GLY A 158 20.38 -12.92 -7.93
CA GLY A 158 20.18 -14.35 -8.01
C GLY A 158 18.73 -14.79 -7.98
N ALA A 159 17.84 -14.02 -8.62
CA ALA A 159 16.40 -14.24 -8.59
C ALA A 159 15.93 -15.50 -9.32
N CYS A 160 16.78 -16.17 -10.05
CA CYS A 160 16.47 -17.43 -10.74
C CYS A 160 17.41 -18.55 -10.31
N ASN A 161 16.86 -19.60 -9.73
CA ASN A 161 17.58 -20.83 -9.42
C ASN A 161 17.17 -21.88 -10.45
N ILE A 162 18.17 -22.46 -11.13
CA ILE A 162 18.01 -23.56 -12.07
C ILE A 162 18.48 -24.84 -11.40
N HIS A 163 17.56 -25.77 -11.21
CA HIS A 163 17.88 -27.11 -10.75
C HIS A 163 17.79 -28.09 -11.91
N VAL A 164 18.85 -28.85 -12.15
CA VAL A 164 18.94 -29.85 -13.22
C VAL A 164 19.05 -31.22 -12.59
N ASP A 165 18.11 -32.11 -12.91
CA ASP A 165 18.10 -33.51 -12.49
C ASP A 165 17.93 -34.40 -13.71
N GLY A 166 19.04 -34.98 -14.16
CA GLY A 166 19.10 -35.72 -15.42
C GLY A 166 18.69 -34.86 -16.63
N GLU A 167 17.67 -35.29 -17.37
CA GLU A 167 17.11 -34.55 -18.49
C GLU A 167 16.05 -33.51 -18.05
N SER A 168 15.63 -33.55 -16.79
CA SER A 168 14.63 -32.64 -16.22
C SER A 168 15.28 -31.34 -15.75
N LYS A 169 14.65 -30.21 -16.06
CA LYS A 169 15.01 -28.87 -15.58
C LYS A 169 13.85 -28.26 -14.85
N SER A 170 14.07 -27.86 -13.60
CA SER A 170 13.12 -27.04 -12.86
C SER A 170 13.70 -25.66 -12.61
N LEU A 171 12.84 -24.66 -12.75
CA LEU A 171 13.16 -23.25 -12.50
C LEU A 171 12.41 -22.81 -11.24
N ARG A 172 13.13 -22.25 -10.28
CA ARG A 172 12.53 -21.61 -9.11
C ARG A 172 12.88 -20.14 -9.14
N VAL A 173 11.85 -19.30 -9.07
CA VAL A 173 12.02 -17.87 -8.85
C VAL A 173 12.16 -17.63 -7.35
N GLY A 174 13.24 -16.96 -6.96
CA GLY A 174 13.53 -16.63 -5.57
C GLY A 174 14.80 -15.79 -5.51
N SER A 175 14.97 -15.00 -4.48
CA SER A 175 16.16 -14.17 -4.30
C SER A 175 17.24 -14.92 -3.53
N LEU A 176 18.50 -14.83 -3.97
CA LEU A 176 19.66 -15.29 -3.20
C LEU A 176 20.15 -14.19 -2.24
N ALA A 177 20.02 -12.93 -2.62
CA ALA A 177 20.36 -11.80 -1.79
C ALA A 177 19.41 -10.62 -2.07
N ILE A 178 19.20 -9.82 -1.02
CA ILE A 178 18.47 -8.57 -1.06
C ILE A 178 19.47 -7.46 -0.76
N GLU A 179 19.52 -6.47 -1.61
CA GLU A 179 20.37 -5.29 -1.47
C GLU A 179 19.47 -4.06 -1.35
N ASP A 180 19.58 -3.34 -0.24
CA ASP A 180 18.91 -2.05 -0.03
C ASP A 180 19.97 -0.95 -0.05
N ASP A 181 19.72 0.13 -0.81
CA ASP A 181 20.54 1.33 -0.70
C ASP A 181 20.31 2.00 0.66
N ASP A 182 21.40 2.51 1.24
CA ASP A 182 21.37 3.24 2.51
C ASP A 182 20.83 4.66 2.28
N ILE A 183 19.51 4.78 2.29
CA ILE A 183 18.78 6.04 2.10
C ILE A 183 18.06 6.38 3.39
N GLU A 184 18.49 7.47 4.05
CA GLU A 184 17.85 7.96 5.26
C GLU A 184 16.37 8.31 5.00
N GLY A 185 15.49 7.84 5.88
CA GLY A 185 14.04 8.04 5.77
C GLY A 185 13.35 7.14 4.74
N ALA A 186 14.06 6.22 4.11
CA ALA A 186 13.45 5.18 3.27
C ALA A 186 12.74 4.11 4.11
N ALA A 187 11.91 3.31 3.45
CA ALA A 187 11.21 2.20 4.10
C ALA A 187 12.16 1.20 4.74
N SER A 188 13.27 0.84 4.06
CA SER A 188 14.32 -0.03 4.58
C SER A 188 15.00 0.53 5.85
N ASP A 189 15.27 1.84 5.88
CA ASP A 189 15.83 2.53 7.03
C ASP A 189 14.89 2.47 8.25
N SER A 190 13.59 2.74 8.05
CA SER A 190 12.59 2.64 9.11
C SER A 190 12.49 1.22 9.69
N LEU A 191 12.47 0.19 8.82
CA LEU A 191 12.41 -1.21 9.24
C LEU A 191 13.67 -1.62 10.01
N SER A 192 14.85 -1.16 9.60
CA SER A 192 16.12 -1.44 10.28
C SER A 192 16.15 -0.92 11.72
N LYS A 193 15.44 0.18 11.97
CA LYS A 193 15.24 0.81 13.29
C LYS A 193 14.12 0.15 14.12
N GLY A 194 13.49 -0.90 13.60
CA GLY A 194 12.36 -1.58 14.25
C GLY A 194 11.05 -0.81 14.19
N HIS A 195 10.92 0.16 13.31
CA HIS A 195 9.68 0.90 13.10
C HIS A 195 8.93 0.35 11.89
N ALA A 196 7.60 0.33 11.94
CA ALA A 196 6.80 0.07 10.76
C ALA A 196 6.92 1.25 9.78
N SER A 197 7.25 0.97 8.52
CA SER A 197 7.33 2.01 7.50
C SER A 197 5.96 2.28 6.91
N LEU A 198 5.59 3.55 6.81
CA LEU A 198 4.35 4.02 6.19
C LEU A 198 4.68 4.96 5.03
N THR A 199 4.35 4.53 3.81
CA THR A 199 4.62 5.28 2.59
C THR A 199 3.32 5.66 1.89
N CYS A 200 3.15 6.93 1.55
CA CYS A 200 2.10 7.41 0.67
C CYS A 200 2.52 7.25 -0.79
N LEU A 201 1.65 6.66 -1.59
CA LEU A 201 1.91 6.37 -3.00
C LEU A 201 0.82 6.97 -3.89
N ALA A 202 1.19 7.41 -5.08
CA ALA A 202 0.23 7.85 -6.09
C ALA A 202 -0.53 6.67 -6.69
N SER A 203 -1.83 6.80 -6.86
CA SER A 203 -2.67 5.76 -7.47
C SER A 203 -2.46 5.66 -8.97
N TRP A 204 -2.22 6.79 -9.65
CA TRP A 204 -2.02 6.87 -11.09
C TRP A 204 -0.54 6.91 -11.44
N PRO A 205 -0.12 6.29 -12.55
CA PRO A 205 1.27 6.30 -12.96
C PRO A 205 1.75 7.71 -13.36
N GLN A 206 3.05 7.92 -13.31
CA GLN A 206 3.69 9.16 -13.77
C GLN A 206 3.23 9.53 -15.18
N LEU A 207 3.04 10.81 -15.44
CA LEU A 207 2.52 11.39 -16.69
C LEU A 207 1.02 11.11 -16.97
N HIS A 208 0.33 10.35 -16.14
CA HIS A 208 -1.13 10.26 -16.25
C HIS A 208 -1.78 11.58 -15.83
N PRO A 209 -2.87 12.05 -16.50
CA PRO A 209 -3.52 13.32 -16.17
C PRO A 209 -4.04 13.45 -14.72
N LEU A 210 -4.24 12.32 -14.04
CA LEU A 210 -4.67 12.25 -12.64
C LEU A 210 -3.52 11.93 -11.68
N ASN A 211 -2.28 11.85 -12.15
CA ASN A 211 -1.15 11.56 -11.27
C ASN A 211 -0.89 12.70 -10.29
N VAL A 212 -0.57 12.32 -9.08
CA VAL A 212 -0.12 13.22 -8.02
C VAL A 212 1.36 13.54 -8.23
N GLY A 213 1.69 14.83 -8.29
CA GLY A 213 3.06 15.28 -8.51
C GLY A 213 4.01 15.01 -7.33
N ASP A 214 5.31 14.99 -7.60
CA ASP A 214 6.36 14.68 -6.62
C ASP A 214 6.31 15.60 -5.40
N ARG A 215 5.93 16.88 -5.57
CA ARG A 215 5.81 17.83 -4.46
C ARG A 215 4.78 17.35 -3.44
N ALA A 216 3.59 16.96 -3.90
CA ALA A 216 2.53 16.48 -3.04
C ALA A 216 2.90 15.14 -2.37
N LEU A 217 3.54 14.22 -3.11
CA LEU A 217 4.02 12.95 -2.54
C LEU A 217 5.11 13.15 -1.49
N ASN A 218 6.05 14.07 -1.71
CA ASN A 218 7.06 14.40 -0.73
C ASN A 218 6.42 14.98 0.54
N GLN A 219 5.45 15.86 0.39
CA GLN A 219 4.69 16.41 1.52
C GLN A 219 3.88 15.32 2.23
N ALA A 220 3.22 14.43 1.49
CA ALA A 220 2.45 13.31 2.03
C ALA A 220 3.29 12.34 2.85
N ASN A 221 4.59 12.22 2.56
CA ASN A 221 5.55 11.38 3.28
C ASN A 221 6.37 12.16 4.33
N THR A 222 6.07 13.43 4.59
CA THR A 222 6.76 14.21 5.61
C THR A 222 6.29 13.78 7.00
N PRO A 223 7.22 13.33 7.90
CA PRO A 223 6.84 12.87 9.22
C PRO A 223 6.39 14.02 10.13
N GLY A 224 5.38 13.76 10.93
CA GLY A 224 4.99 14.54 12.09
C GLY A 224 5.86 14.24 13.33
N SER A 225 5.51 14.85 14.45
CA SER A 225 6.24 14.66 15.72
C SER A 225 6.10 13.26 16.30
N ASP A 226 5.06 12.53 15.94
CA ASP A 226 4.76 11.16 16.35
C ASP A 226 5.34 10.10 15.39
N GLY A 227 5.90 10.56 14.26
CA GLY A 227 6.45 9.72 13.20
C GLY A 227 5.47 9.42 12.06
N LEU A 228 4.17 9.59 12.25
CA LEU A 228 3.18 9.46 11.17
C LEU A 228 3.33 10.60 10.14
N PRO A 229 2.81 10.43 8.92
CA PRO A 229 2.63 11.56 8.01
C PRO A 229 1.85 12.68 8.70
N ARG A 230 2.30 13.92 8.56
CA ARG A 230 1.73 15.09 9.27
C ARG A 230 0.25 15.29 9.08
N TRP A 231 -0.31 14.82 7.97
CA TRP A 231 -1.72 14.97 7.63
C TRP A 231 -2.63 13.89 8.26
N ILE A 232 -2.07 12.79 8.79
CA ILE A 232 -2.81 11.74 9.51
C ILE A 232 -2.99 12.14 10.96
#